data_d8f444220af259a125f4ebb683941630
#
_entry.id   d8f444220af259a125f4ebb683941630
#
_cell.length_a   1.000
_cell.length_b   1.000
_cell.length_c   1.000
_cell.angle_alpha   90.00
_cell.angle_beta   90.00
_cell.angle_gamma   90.00
#
_symmetry.space_group_name_H-M   'P 1'
#
loop_
_entity.id
_entity.type
_entity.pdbx_description
1 polymer ?
#
loop_
_entity_poly.entity_id
_entity_poly.type
_entity_poly.pdbx_seq_one_letter_code
_entity_poly.pdbx_strand_id
1 'polypeptide(L)'
;MMRAPVLRGPREMFLEDRPVPRPGPGEMLIRVSSVGICGSDVHYYKSGRIGDFVVEAPLVLGHEVSAVIVAAGIAAGAARIGTRVALEPGTSCGRRDTCKRGSCNLCRQMRFYATPPRRALPVTVDLHHPDVEVGCWPSPPPD
;
A
#
# COMPACT_ATOMS: atom_id res chain seq x y z
N MET A 1 1.50 -0.94 -19.65
CA MET A 1 2.65 -0.42 -18.87
C MET A 1 2.16 0.73 -17.99
N MET A 2 2.77 0.94 -16.84
CA MET A 2 2.55 2.10 -15.95
C MET A 2 3.90 2.72 -15.59
N ARG A 3 3.93 4.02 -15.33
CA ARG A 3 5.14 4.70 -14.84
C ARG A 3 5.13 4.71 -13.32
N ALA A 4 6.26 4.38 -12.71
CA ALA A 4 6.44 4.39 -11.27
C ALA A 4 7.69 5.18 -10.86
N PRO A 5 7.63 6.04 -9.82
CA PRO A 5 8.81 6.66 -9.23
C PRO A 5 9.54 5.61 -8.37
N VAL A 6 10.75 5.26 -8.76
CA VAL A 6 11.54 4.21 -8.12
C VAL A 6 12.78 4.81 -7.48
N LEU A 7 12.91 4.67 -6.17
CA LEU A 7 14.11 5.00 -5.41
C LEU A 7 15.06 3.80 -5.47
N ARG A 8 16.26 3.99 -6.00
CA ARG A 8 17.33 2.97 -6.07
C ARG A 8 18.38 3.14 -4.98
N GLY A 9 18.55 4.36 -4.49
CA GLY A 9 19.47 4.75 -3.43
C GLY A 9 19.20 6.17 -2.97
N PRO A 10 19.93 6.69 -1.98
CA PRO A 10 19.78 8.06 -1.53
C PRO A 10 19.92 9.08 -2.67
N ARG A 11 18.88 9.88 -2.88
CA ARG A 11 18.76 10.89 -3.94
C ARG A 11 18.73 10.35 -5.38
N GLU A 12 18.61 9.03 -5.54
CA GLU A 12 18.53 8.35 -6.82
C GLU A 12 17.11 7.89 -7.10
N MET A 13 16.26 8.78 -7.58
CA MET A 13 14.87 8.48 -7.95
C MET A 13 14.69 8.60 -9.46
N PHE A 14 14.11 7.58 -10.07
CA PHE A 14 13.87 7.49 -11.50
C PHE A 14 12.42 7.14 -11.79
N LEU A 15 11.91 7.65 -12.93
CA LEU A 15 10.63 7.17 -13.46
C LEU A 15 10.90 5.94 -14.32
N GLU A 16 10.34 4.80 -13.93
CA GLU A 16 10.49 3.54 -14.64
C GLU A 16 9.16 3.04 -15.19
N ASP A 17 9.21 2.47 -16.40
CA ASP A 17 8.08 1.73 -16.94
C ASP A 17 8.01 0.35 -16.32
N ARG A 18 6.85 0.02 -15.76
CA ARG A 18 6.57 -1.28 -15.13
C ARG A 18 5.29 -1.90 -15.68
N PRO A 19 5.18 -3.23 -15.67
CA PRO A 19 3.93 -3.87 -16.05
C PRO A 19 2.82 -3.46 -15.07
N VAL A 20 1.61 -3.25 -15.60
CA VAL A 20 0.42 -3.09 -14.75
C VAL A 20 0.16 -4.43 -14.06
N PRO A 21 0.04 -4.47 -12.72
CA PRO A 21 -0.21 -5.71 -12.00
C PRO A 21 -1.62 -6.25 -12.28
N ARG A 22 -1.80 -7.54 -12.01
CA ARG A 22 -3.13 -8.17 -12.01
C ARG A 22 -3.55 -8.44 -10.57
N PRO A 23 -4.77 -8.07 -10.18
CA PRO A 23 -5.25 -8.33 -8.83
C PRO A 23 -5.44 -9.83 -8.59
N GLY A 24 -4.97 -10.31 -7.44
CA GLY A 24 -5.28 -11.64 -6.93
C GLY A 24 -6.75 -11.77 -6.51
N PRO A 25 -7.21 -12.98 -6.08
CA PRO A 25 -8.64 -13.23 -5.80
C PRO A 25 -9.30 -12.23 -4.84
N GLY A 26 -8.63 -11.86 -3.75
CA GLY A 26 -9.11 -10.90 -2.75
C GLY A 26 -8.62 -9.46 -2.93
N GLU A 27 -7.94 -9.17 -4.04
CA GLU A 27 -7.30 -7.88 -4.28
C GLU A 27 -8.07 -7.01 -5.27
N MET A 28 -7.86 -5.72 -5.19
CA MET A 28 -8.38 -4.75 -6.15
C MET A 28 -7.23 -3.98 -6.79
N LEU A 29 -7.31 -3.74 -8.09
CA LEU A 29 -6.42 -2.86 -8.81
C LEU A 29 -6.97 -1.45 -8.74
N ILE A 30 -6.15 -0.52 -8.26
CA ILE A 30 -6.49 0.90 -8.23
C ILE A 30 -5.68 1.68 -9.25
N ARG A 31 -6.31 2.64 -9.88
CA ARG A 31 -5.64 3.67 -10.69
C ARG A 31 -5.42 4.89 -9.81
N VAL A 32 -4.16 5.16 -9.50
CA VAL A 32 -3.74 6.30 -8.69
C VAL A 32 -4.15 7.62 -9.35
N SER A 33 -4.81 8.49 -8.58
CA SER A 33 -5.17 9.86 -8.99
C SER A 33 -4.18 10.88 -8.45
N SER A 34 -3.79 10.74 -7.19
CA SER A 34 -2.77 11.58 -6.54
C SER A 34 -2.08 10.81 -5.43
N VAL A 35 -0.84 11.22 -5.15
CA VAL A 35 -0.02 10.69 -4.05
C VAL A 35 0.47 11.87 -3.22
N GLY A 36 0.21 11.84 -1.91
CA GLY A 36 0.81 12.74 -0.95
C GLY A 36 2.28 12.43 -0.73
N ILE A 37 3.09 13.44 -0.44
CA ILE A 37 4.49 13.29 -0.07
C ILE A 37 4.59 13.36 1.45
N CYS A 38 4.83 12.24 2.10
CA CYS A 38 5.05 12.14 3.52
C CYS A 38 6.50 12.49 3.90
N GLY A 39 6.72 12.88 5.15
CA GLY A 39 8.07 13.05 5.70
C GLY A 39 8.94 11.79 5.58
N SER A 40 8.35 10.60 5.66
CA SER A 40 9.05 9.34 5.47
C SER A 40 9.60 9.17 4.05
N ASP A 41 8.85 9.59 3.01
CA ASP A 41 9.33 9.56 1.62
C ASP A 41 10.56 10.44 1.45
N VAL A 42 10.54 11.64 2.08
CA VAL A 42 11.67 12.57 2.08
C VAL A 42 12.89 11.97 2.82
N HIS A 43 12.67 11.27 3.93
CA HIS A 43 13.75 10.59 4.65
C HIS A 43 14.39 9.47 3.82
N TYR A 44 13.57 8.59 3.21
CA TYR A 44 14.09 7.56 2.32
C TYR A 44 14.83 8.16 1.12
N TYR A 45 14.28 9.22 0.51
CA TYR A 45 14.96 9.90 -0.59
C TYR A 45 16.31 10.50 -0.18
N LYS A 46 16.40 11.17 0.97
CA LYS A 46 17.63 11.85 1.41
C LYS A 46 18.68 10.88 1.95
N SER A 47 18.27 9.89 2.73
CA SER A 47 19.15 9.09 3.58
C SER A 47 19.11 7.59 3.29
N GLY A 48 18.18 7.12 2.45
CA GLY A 48 18.00 5.70 2.15
C GLY A 48 17.51 4.86 3.31
N ARG A 49 17.14 5.48 4.45
CA ARG A 49 16.72 4.75 5.65
C ARG A 49 15.88 5.57 6.61
N ILE A 50 15.07 4.88 7.42
CA ILE A 50 14.41 5.41 8.61
C ILE A 50 14.62 4.41 9.74
N GLY A 51 15.45 4.74 10.72
CA GLY A 51 15.86 3.79 11.76
C GLY A 51 16.48 2.52 11.14
N ASP A 52 15.90 1.36 11.46
CA ASP A 52 16.34 0.06 10.95
C ASP A 52 15.78 -0.29 9.56
N PHE A 53 14.86 0.50 9.04
CA PHE A 53 14.29 0.30 7.70
C PHE A 53 15.22 0.90 6.64
N VAL A 54 16.05 0.06 6.04
CA VAL A 54 17.04 0.45 5.02
C VAL A 54 16.54 0.08 3.63
N VAL A 55 16.72 0.97 2.67
CA VAL A 55 16.42 0.72 1.25
C VAL A 55 17.58 -0.09 0.65
N GLU A 56 17.47 -1.41 0.69
CA GLU A 56 18.45 -2.35 0.14
C GLU A 56 18.17 -2.75 -1.31
N ALA A 57 17.00 -2.42 -1.82
CA ALA A 57 16.54 -2.76 -3.17
C ALA A 57 15.66 -1.63 -3.70
N PRO A 58 15.46 -1.55 -5.03
CA PRO A 58 14.60 -0.53 -5.63
C PRO A 58 13.20 -0.50 -4.98
N LEU A 59 12.80 0.67 -4.46
CA LEU A 59 11.56 0.90 -3.73
C LEU A 59 10.69 1.93 -4.47
N VAL A 60 9.41 1.62 -4.68
CA VAL A 60 8.43 2.62 -5.12
C VAL A 60 7.95 3.37 -3.89
N LEU A 61 8.19 4.67 -3.84
CA LEU A 61 7.75 5.56 -2.78
C LEU A 61 6.29 5.99 -2.98
N GLY A 62 5.68 6.48 -1.89
CA GLY A 62 4.32 7.00 -1.85
C GLY A 62 3.34 6.00 -1.26
N HIS A 63 2.64 6.42 -0.21
CA HIS A 63 1.66 5.61 0.53
C HIS A 63 0.41 6.39 0.96
N GLU A 64 0.39 7.69 0.72
CA GLU A 64 -0.77 8.55 0.93
C GLU A 64 -1.49 8.75 -0.42
N VAL A 65 -2.34 7.79 -0.78
CA VAL A 65 -2.87 7.66 -2.14
C VAL A 65 -4.36 7.90 -2.19
N SER A 66 -4.81 8.73 -3.14
CA SER A 66 -6.17 8.72 -3.63
C SER A 66 -6.25 8.06 -5.01
N ALA A 67 -7.29 7.30 -5.27
CA ALA A 67 -7.37 6.45 -6.45
C ALA A 67 -8.82 6.12 -6.84
N VAL A 68 -8.95 5.45 -7.99
CA VAL A 68 -10.21 4.82 -8.45
C VAL A 68 -9.97 3.33 -8.64
N ILE A 69 -10.88 2.48 -8.16
CA ILE A 69 -10.86 1.04 -8.41
C ILE A 69 -11.13 0.79 -9.89
N VAL A 70 -10.23 0.08 -10.57
CA VAL A 70 -10.34 -0.21 -12.00
C VAL A 70 -10.50 -1.69 -12.34
N ALA A 71 -10.13 -2.59 -11.42
CA ALA A 71 -10.37 -4.01 -11.53
C ALA A 71 -10.45 -4.64 -10.14
N ALA A 72 -11.10 -5.79 -10.03
CA ALA A 72 -11.23 -6.56 -8.80
C ALA A 72 -11.01 -8.04 -9.07
N GLY A 73 -10.34 -8.72 -8.16
CA GLY A 73 -10.27 -10.18 -8.14
C GLY A 73 -11.63 -10.80 -7.78
N ILE A 74 -11.80 -12.07 -8.07
CA ILE A 74 -13.09 -12.77 -7.99
C ILE A 74 -13.75 -12.71 -6.59
N ALA A 75 -12.96 -12.68 -5.53
CA ALA A 75 -13.45 -12.62 -4.15
C ALA A 75 -13.55 -11.18 -3.60
N ALA A 76 -13.01 -10.18 -4.32
CA ALA A 76 -12.99 -8.79 -3.86
C ALA A 76 -14.26 -7.99 -4.17
N GLY A 77 -15.13 -8.51 -5.05
CA GLY A 77 -16.42 -7.91 -5.42
C GLY A 77 -16.32 -6.85 -6.52
N ALA A 78 -16.78 -7.20 -7.72
CA ALA A 78 -16.76 -6.33 -8.90
C ALA A 78 -17.63 -5.07 -8.77
N ALA A 79 -18.62 -5.07 -7.86
CA ALA A 79 -19.53 -3.94 -7.63
C ALA A 79 -18.85 -2.63 -7.18
N ARG A 80 -17.56 -2.70 -6.78
CA ARG A 80 -16.77 -1.53 -6.34
C ARG A 80 -15.97 -0.87 -7.46
N ILE A 81 -15.96 -1.43 -8.68
CA ILE A 81 -15.26 -0.81 -9.83
C ILE A 81 -15.85 0.55 -10.12
N GLY A 82 -14.99 1.56 -10.32
CA GLY A 82 -15.38 2.96 -10.49
C GLY A 82 -15.45 3.78 -9.21
N THR A 83 -15.40 3.15 -8.02
CA THR A 83 -15.42 3.85 -6.73
C THR A 83 -14.10 4.59 -6.49
N ARG A 84 -14.20 5.84 -6.01
CA ARG A 84 -13.04 6.60 -5.51
C ARG A 84 -12.71 6.16 -4.09
N VAL A 85 -11.42 6.04 -3.82
CA VAL A 85 -10.91 5.51 -2.55
C VAL A 85 -9.67 6.26 -2.10
N ALA A 86 -9.45 6.28 -0.78
CA ALA A 86 -8.18 6.60 -0.16
C ALA A 86 -7.53 5.30 0.32
N LEU A 87 -6.21 5.20 0.17
CA LEU A 87 -5.46 4.04 0.61
C LEU A 87 -5.12 4.15 2.09
N GLU A 88 -5.51 3.16 2.90
CA GLU A 88 -4.94 2.96 4.23
C GLU A 88 -3.52 2.37 4.09
N PRO A 89 -2.47 3.10 4.48
CA PRO A 89 -1.09 2.67 4.22
C PRO A 89 -0.64 1.51 5.12
N GLY A 90 -1.36 1.22 6.19
CA GLY A 90 -1.00 0.20 7.17
C GLY A 90 -1.89 -1.04 7.07
N THR A 91 -1.27 -2.21 6.98
CA THR A 91 -1.98 -3.50 7.04
C THR A 91 -1.67 -4.21 8.35
N SER A 92 -2.68 -4.44 9.17
CA SER A 92 -2.56 -5.19 10.43
C SER A 92 -2.76 -6.69 10.20
N CYS A 93 -2.37 -7.52 11.19
CA CYS A 93 -2.53 -8.97 11.06
C CYS A 93 -3.97 -9.48 11.31
N GLY A 94 -4.88 -8.65 11.83
CA GLY A 94 -6.27 -9.00 12.13
C GLY A 94 -6.49 -10.03 13.26
N ARG A 95 -5.45 -10.68 13.77
CA ARG A 95 -5.56 -11.87 14.64
C ARG A 95 -5.17 -11.63 16.10
N ARG A 96 -4.32 -10.65 16.38
CA ARG A 96 -3.81 -10.33 17.72
C ARG A 96 -4.85 -9.55 18.53
N ASP A 97 -4.67 -9.55 19.84
CA ASP A 97 -5.59 -8.90 20.79
C ASP A 97 -5.82 -7.41 20.48
N THR A 98 -4.77 -6.70 20.07
CA THR A 98 -4.90 -5.31 19.64
C THR A 98 -5.83 -5.16 18.43
N CYS A 99 -5.71 -6.04 17.43
CA CYS A 99 -6.59 -6.04 16.26
C CYS A 99 -8.02 -6.42 16.62
N LYS A 100 -8.19 -7.47 17.44
CA LYS A 100 -9.52 -7.95 17.89
C LYS A 100 -10.27 -6.90 18.73
N ARG A 101 -9.55 -6.01 19.41
CA ARG A 101 -10.12 -4.88 20.17
C ARG A 101 -10.31 -3.60 19.35
N GLY A 102 -10.07 -3.63 18.04
CA GLY A 102 -10.20 -2.46 17.16
C GLY A 102 -8.98 -1.52 17.14
N SER A 103 -7.92 -1.82 17.92
CA SER A 103 -6.69 -1.01 17.99
C SER A 103 -5.64 -1.52 16.99
N CYS A 104 -5.98 -1.58 15.71
CA CYS A 104 -5.15 -2.17 14.67
C CYS A 104 -3.87 -1.41 14.41
N ASN A 105 -3.90 -0.09 14.60
CA ASN A 105 -2.71 0.77 14.54
C ASN A 105 -1.61 0.38 15.55
N LEU A 106 -1.96 -0.35 16.61
CA LEU A 106 -1.04 -0.88 17.61
C LEU A 106 -0.59 -2.34 17.32
N CYS A 107 -0.89 -2.86 16.15
CA CYS A 107 -0.51 -4.22 15.78
C CYS A 107 1.02 -4.36 15.68
N ARG A 108 1.60 -5.29 16.47
CA ARG A 108 3.06 -5.56 16.40
C ARG A 108 3.51 -6.18 15.08
N GLN A 109 2.58 -6.63 14.24
CA GLN A 109 2.83 -7.13 12.88
C GLN A 109 2.30 -6.16 11.82
N MET A 110 2.17 -4.88 12.17
CA MET A 110 1.81 -3.86 11.21
C MET A 110 2.81 -3.85 10.05
N ARG A 111 2.29 -3.73 8.84
CA ARG A 111 3.07 -3.62 7.62
C ARG A 111 2.63 -2.37 6.87
N PHE A 112 3.58 -1.51 6.54
CA PHE A 112 3.32 -0.30 5.78
C PHE A 112 3.70 -0.47 4.32
N TYR A 113 2.90 0.12 3.45
CA TYR A 113 3.25 0.28 2.04
C TYR A 113 4.44 1.23 1.90
N ALA A 114 5.21 1.09 0.82
CA ALA A 114 6.41 1.90 0.54
C ALA A 114 7.44 1.93 1.68
N THR A 115 7.53 0.86 2.50
CA THR A 115 8.50 0.71 3.59
C THR A 115 9.30 -0.59 3.40
N PRO A 116 10.65 -0.57 3.45
CA PRO A 116 11.47 -1.78 3.45
C PRO A 116 11.11 -2.75 4.60
N PRO A 117 11.32 -4.07 4.48
CA PRO A 117 11.95 -4.76 3.36
C PRO A 117 11.01 -5.10 2.19
N ARG A 118 9.82 -4.54 2.17
CA ARG A 118 8.88 -4.83 1.08
C ARG A 118 9.36 -4.16 -0.21
N ARG A 119 9.66 -5.00 -1.20
CA ARG A 119 9.80 -4.55 -2.59
C ARG A 119 8.50 -3.89 -3.02
N ALA A 120 8.59 -2.97 -3.98
CA ALA A 120 7.45 -2.29 -4.56
C ALA A 120 6.22 -3.19 -4.62
N LEU A 121 5.16 -2.79 -3.94
CA LEU A 121 3.89 -3.47 -4.08
C LEU A 121 3.42 -3.35 -5.52
N PRO A 122 2.93 -4.42 -6.13
CA PRO A 122 1.90 -4.24 -7.12
C PRO A 122 0.82 -3.37 -6.47
N VAL A 123 0.30 -2.36 -7.16
CA VAL A 123 -0.74 -1.46 -6.61
C VAL A 123 -2.07 -2.20 -6.59
N THR A 124 -2.08 -3.31 -5.87
CA THR A 124 -3.26 -4.07 -5.52
C THR A 124 -3.51 -3.84 -4.05
N VAL A 125 -4.64 -3.32 -3.71
CA VAL A 125 -4.96 -2.86 -2.37
C VAL A 125 -6.21 -3.56 -1.87
N ASP A 126 -6.12 -4.05 -0.65
CA ASP A 126 -7.28 -4.39 0.15
C ASP A 126 -7.97 -3.08 0.59
N LEU A 127 -9.21 -2.85 0.16
CA LEU A 127 -9.85 -1.55 0.27
C LEU A 127 -10.93 -1.47 1.33
N HIS A 128 -10.84 -0.39 2.08
CA HIS A 128 -11.95 0.13 2.86
C HIS A 128 -12.83 1.10 2.04
N HIS A 129 -14.12 1.11 2.35
CA HIS A 129 -15.16 1.92 1.71
C HIS A 129 -14.91 3.43 1.92
N PRO A 130 -15.25 4.34 0.95
CA PRO A 130 -14.99 5.79 1.03
C PRO A 130 -15.80 6.57 2.09
N ASP A 131 -16.79 5.96 2.73
CA ASP A 131 -17.53 6.55 3.87
C ASP A 131 -16.91 6.13 5.21
N VAL A 132 -15.64 5.91 5.25
CA VAL A 132 -14.92 5.07 6.18
C VAL A 132 -14.72 5.68 7.54
N GLU A 133 -15.26 5.02 8.49
CA GLU A 133 -14.65 4.86 9.80
C GLU A 133 -13.34 4.05 9.67
N VAL A 134 -12.27 4.56 10.24
CA VAL A 134 -10.97 3.88 10.32
C VAL A 134 -11.17 2.58 11.11
N GLY A 135 -11.40 1.49 10.43
CA GLY A 135 -11.64 0.17 11.00
C GLY A 135 -10.53 -0.81 10.66
N CYS A 136 -10.27 -1.72 11.59
CA CYS A 136 -9.41 -2.87 11.33
C CYS A 136 -10.12 -3.85 10.40
N TRP A 137 -9.59 -4.05 9.22
CA TRP A 137 -10.05 -5.16 8.38
C TRP A 137 -9.32 -6.45 8.76
N PRO A 138 -10.01 -7.54 9.03
CA PRO A 138 -9.36 -8.82 9.24
C PRO A 138 -8.62 -9.24 7.98
N SER A 139 -7.38 -9.68 8.15
CA SER A 139 -6.64 -10.31 7.05
C SER A 139 -7.46 -11.51 6.54
N PRO A 140 -7.47 -11.80 5.23
CA PRO A 140 -8.08 -13.02 4.73
C PRO A 140 -7.50 -14.23 5.45
N PRO A 141 -8.26 -15.32 5.63
CA PRO A 141 -7.76 -16.55 6.21
C PRO A 141 -6.55 -17.04 5.40
N PRO A 142 -5.59 -17.70 6.01
CA PRO A 142 -4.52 -18.36 5.27
C PRO A 142 -5.15 -19.48 4.42
N ASP A 143 -4.61 -19.65 3.21
CA ASP A 143 -4.86 -20.81 2.38
C ASP A 143 -4.43 -22.10 3.10
#